data_a6b75aac5b9841135c05c6535065ae9c
#
_entry.id   a6b75aac5b9841135c05c6535065ae9c
#
_cell.length_a   1.000
_cell.length_b   1.000
_cell.length_c   1.000
_cell.angle_alpha   90.00
_cell.angle_beta   90.00
_cell.angle_gamma   90.00
#
_symmetry.space_group_name_H-M   'P 1'
#
loop_
_entity.id
_entity.type
_entity.pdbx_description
1 polymer ?
#
loop_
_entity_poly.entity_id
_entity_poly.type
_entity_poly.pdbx_seq_one_letter_code
_entity_poly.pdbx_strand_id
1 'polypeptide(L)'
;EKIVFPLLILLLCVILLPSACPLLGALCFGNLCKECGVVERLSDTMQNALINIVTIFLGLSVGSKLSASQFLTVQTLFILLLGIIAFSLATAGGVLMAKLMNLCSKTKVNPLIGSAGVSAVPMAARVSNKVGLEADPQNFLLMHAMGPNVAGVIGSAVAAGVLLALCH
;
A
#
# COMPACT_ATOMS: atom_id res chain seq x y z
N GLU A 1 3.39 -19.27 12.92
CA GLU A 1 3.09 -18.96 11.50
C GLU A 1 3.17 -17.46 11.20
N LYS A 2 2.54 -16.59 11.98
CA LYS A 2 2.45 -15.13 11.77
C LYS A 2 3.80 -14.40 11.76
N ILE A 3 4.83 -14.92 12.42
CA ILE A 3 6.19 -14.36 12.45
C ILE A 3 7.06 -15.02 11.38
N VAL A 4 6.94 -16.34 11.21
CA VAL A 4 7.79 -17.13 10.31
C VAL A 4 7.51 -16.78 8.85
N PHE A 5 6.25 -16.62 8.46
CA PHE A 5 5.86 -16.32 7.09
C PHE A 5 6.46 -15.00 6.55
N PRO A 6 6.35 -13.86 7.26
CA PRO A 6 7.00 -12.63 6.83
C PRO A 6 8.53 -12.72 6.74
N LEU A 7 9.15 -13.46 7.67
CA LEU A 7 10.60 -13.66 7.65
C LEU A 7 11.06 -14.50 6.44
N LEU A 8 10.28 -15.52 6.06
CA LEU A 8 10.56 -16.29 4.84
C LEU A 8 10.43 -15.45 3.57
N ILE A 9 9.41 -14.57 3.51
CA ILE A 9 9.26 -13.63 2.40
C ILE A 9 10.44 -12.65 2.36
N LEU A 10 10.87 -12.13 3.51
CA LEU A 10 12.04 -11.25 3.58
C LEU A 10 13.30 -11.96 3.09
N LEU A 11 13.54 -13.20 3.53
CA LEU A 11 14.68 -14.00 3.09
C LEU A 11 14.67 -14.22 1.57
N LEU A 12 13.50 -14.58 1.03
CA LEU A 12 13.32 -14.74 -0.42
C LEU A 12 13.60 -13.42 -1.16
N CYS A 13 13.13 -12.31 -0.61
CA CYS A 13 13.33 -10.99 -1.19
C CYS A 13 14.81 -10.56 -1.18
N VAL A 14 15.56 -10.86 -0.11
CA VAL A 14 17.01 -10.61 -0.04
C VAL A 14 17.75 -11.29 -1.19
N ILE A 15 17.32 -12.51 -1.54
CA ILE A 15 17.97 -13.30 -2.60
C ILE A 15 17.58 -12.81 -3.99
N LEU A 16 16.30 -12.49 -4.21
CA LEU A 16 15.76 -12.20 -5.54
C LEU A 16 15.71 -10.71 -5.87
N LEU A 17 15.42 -9.85 -4.88
CA LEU A 17 15.12 -8.42 -5.08
C LEU A 17 15.65 -7.56 -3.93
N PRO A 18 16.99 -7.36 -3.83
CA PRO A 18 17.60 -6.61 -2.72
C PRO A 18 17.04 -5.19 -2.53
N SER A 19 16.61 -4.53 -3.62
CA SER A 19 16.07 -3.17 -3.61
C SER A 19 14.72 -3.05 -2.86
N ALA A 20 13.96 -4.13 -2.72
CA ALA A 20 12.72 -4.16 -1.96
C ALA A 20 12.91 -4.49 -0.46
N CYS A 21 14.13 -4.91 -0.06
CA CYS A 21 14.43 -5.33 1.32
C CYS A 21 14.15 -4.28 2.40
N PRO A 22 14.45 -2.98 2.21
CA PRO A 22 14.19 -1.98 3.25
C PRO A 22 12.71 -1.89 3.62
N LEU A 23 11.80 -1.95 2.64
CA LEU A 23 10.37 -1.87 2.86
C LEU A 23 9.83 -3.15 3.52
N LEU A 24 10.22 -4.32 3.01
CA LEU A 24 9.81 -5.61 3.59
C LEU A 24 10.45 -5.84 4.95
N GLY A 25 11.67 -5.39 5.17
CA GLY A 25 12.32 -5.42 6.48
C GLY A 25 11.57 -4.59 7.53
N ALA A 26 11.14 -3.38 7.17
CA ALA A 26 10.31 -2.55 8.03
C ALA A 26 8.95 -3.21 8.34
N LEU A 27 8.31 -3.84 7.36
CA LEU A 27 7.07 -4.60 7.55
C LEU A 27 7.29 -5.77 8.52
N CYS A 28 8.35 -6.56 8.31
CA CYS A 28 8.68 -7.70 9.18
C CYS A 28 9.01 -7.26 10.60
N PHE A 29 9.74 -6.16 10.77
CA PHE A 29 10.04 -5.57 12.06
C PHE A 29 8.77 -5.13 12.80
N GLY A 30 7.88 -4.39 12.14
CA GLY A 30 6.61 -3.97 12.70
C GLY A 30 5.72 -5.16 13.09
N ASN A 31 5.65 -6.17 12.22
CA ASN A 31 4.93 -7.41 12.51
C ASN A 31 5.53 -8.18 13.69
N LEU A 32 6.85 -8.28 13.78
CA LEU A 32 7.54 -8.91 14.90
C LEU A 32 7.23 -8.21 16.22
N CYS A 33 7.32 -6.87 16.25
CA CYS A 33 6.99 -6.09 17.45
C CYS A 33 5.54 -6.28 17.90
N LYS A 34 4.62 -6.45 16.96
CA LYS A 34 3.20 -6.66 17.24
C LYS A 34 2.92 -8.08 17.76
N GLU A 35 3.50 -9.09 17.13
CA GLU A 35 3.16 -10.51 17.42
C GLU A 35 3.99 -11.11 18.58
N CYS A 36 5.13 -10.51 18.95
CA CYS A 36 5.96 -11.03 20.04
C CYS A 36 5.37 -10.77 21.44
N GLY A 37 4.47 -9.79 21.59
CA GLY A 37 3.81 -9.48 22.85
C GLY A 37 4.71 -8.91 23.97
N VAL A 38 6.01 -8.77 23.73
CA VAL A 38 6.98 -8.30 24.74
C VAL A 38 7.18 -6.78 24.70
N VAL A 39 6.98 -6.18 23.50
CA VAL A 39 7.24 -4.75 23.25
C VAL A 39 5.96 -4.02 22.83
N GLU A 40 4.85 -4.28 23.51
CA GLU A 40 3.54 -3.67 23.18
C GLU A 40 3.60 -2.15 23.15
N ARG A 41 4.28 -1.52 24.13
CA ARG A 41 4.44 -0.06 24.19
C ARG A 41 5.20 0.49 22.98
N LEU A 42 6.20 -0.23 22.46
CA LEU A 42 6.95 0.16 21.27
C LEU A 42 6.07 0.02 20.03
N SER A 43 5.33 -1.07 19.93
CA SER A 43 4.36 -1.31 18.87
C SER A 43 3.29 -0.22 18.82
N ASP A 44 2.73 0.16 19.95
CA ASP A 44 1.75 1.25 20.06
C ASP A 44 2.34 2.60 19.65
N THR A 45 3.56 2.91 20.12
CA THR A 45 4.27 4.15 19.74
C THR A 45 4.50 4.21 18.22
N MET A 46 4.89 3.11 17.58
CA MET A 46 5.09 3.06 16.14
C MET A 46 3.79 3.24 15.35
N GLN A 47 2.69 2.66 15.82
CA GLN A 47 1.40 2.73 15.16
C GLN A 47 0.71 4.09 15.30
N ASN A 48 1.02 4.86 16.32
CA ASN A 48 0.35 6.13 16.63
C ASN A 48 1.31 7.33 16.57
N ALA A 49 2.22 7.47 17.53
CA ALA A 49 3.06 8.65 17.64
C ALA A 49 4.08 8.77 16.49
N LEU A 50 4.81 7.69 16.23
CA LEU A 50 5.87 7.69 15.21
C LEU A 50 5.32 7.94 13.81
N ILE A 51 4.21 7.29 13.43
CA ILE A 51 3.62 7.48 12.11
C ILE A 51 3.15 8.92 11.90
N ASN A 52 2.63 9.57 12.94
CA ASN A 52 2.21 10.98 12.87
C ASN A 52 3.42 11.91 12.69
N ILE A 53 4.50 11.69 13.45
CA ILE A 53 5.74 12.45 13.34
C ILE A 53 6.35 12.31 11.94
N VAL A 54 6.48 11.07 11.46
CA VAL A 54 7.03 10.77 10.13
C VAL A 54 6.17 11.40 9.03
N THR A 55 4.84 11.38 9.18
CA THR A 55 3.91 12.01 8.24
C THR A 55 4.10 13.53 8.16
N ILE A 56 4.32 14.19 9.31
CA ILE A 56 4.60 15.63 9.36
C ILE A 56 5.91 15.93 8.62
N PHE A 57 7.00 15.21 8.93
CA PHE A 57 8.28 15.42 8.25
C PHE A 57 8.23 15.10 6.76
N LEU A 58 7.49 14.05 6.36
CA LEU A 58 7.25 13.74 4.97
C LEU A 58 6.52 14.88 4.26
N GLY A 59 5.45 15.39 4.88
CA GLY A 59 4.68 16.52 4.33
C GLY A 59 5.53 17.79 4.17
N LEU A 60 6.36 18.12 5.16
CA LEU A 60 7.29 19.24 5.07
C LEU A 60 8.35 19.04 4.00
N SER A 61 8.94 17.83 3.91
CA SER A 61 9.95 17.49 2.90
C SER A 61 9.40 17.54 1.48
N VAL A 62 8.21 16.99 1.26
CA VAL A 62 7.53 17.06 -0.04
C VAL A 62 7.12 18.48 -0.35
N GLY A 63 6.52 19.18 0.62
CA GLY A 63 6.09 20.57 0.46
C GLY A 63 7.24 21.53 0.11
N SER A 64 8.42 21.33 0.68
CA SER A 64 9.61 22.14 0.36
C SER A 64 10.06 22.02 -1.10
N LYS A 65 9.74 20.90 -1.77
CA LYS A 65 10.06 20.65 -3.18
C LYS A 65 9.00 21.20 -4.14
N LEU A 66 7.84 21.63 -3.64
CA LEU A 66 6.73 22.17 -4.43
C LEU A 66 6.93 23.66 -4.76
N SER A 67 8.14 24.06 -5.17
CA SER A 67 8.35 25.42 -5.71
C SER A 67 7.75 25.50 -7.12
N ALA A 68 7.12 26.64 -7.44
CA ALA A 68 6.44 26.83 -8.73
C ALA A 68 7.37 26.61 -9.94
N SER A 69 8.64 27.01 -9.81
CA SER A 69 9.64 26.85 -10.86
C SER A 69 10.06 25.41 -11.15
N GLN A 70 9.97 24.52 -10.15
CA GLN A 70 10.31 23.10 -10.30
C GLN A 70 9.08 22.24 -10.55
N PHE A 71 7.92 22.61 -10.01
CA PHE A 71 6.71 21.81 -10.08
C PHE A 71 5.88 22.09 -11.35
N LEU A 72 5.83 23.35 -11.81
CA LEU A 72 5.07 23.75 -13.00
C LEU A 72 5.88 23.58 -14.31
N THR A 73 6.67 22.51 -14.40
CA THR A 73 7.31 22.14 -15.66
C THR A 73 6.39 21.24 -16.48
N VAL A 74 6.47 21.32 -17.80
CA VAL A 74 5.69 20.48 -18.72
C VAL A 74 5.92 18.99 -18.39
N GLN A 75 7.15 18.61 -18.05
CA GLN A 75 7.50 17.24 -17.68
C GLN A 75 6.78 16.78 -16.42
N THR A 76 6.71 17.61 -15.38
CA THR A 76 6.01 17.28 -14.12
C THR A 76 4.50 17.15 -14.34
N LEU A 77 3.92 18.02 -15.19
CA LEU A 77 2.50 17.94 -15.54
C LEU A 77 2.17 16.63 -16.29
N PHE A 78 3.04 16.20 -17.21
CA PHE A 78 2.89 14.89 -17.88
C PHE A 78 2.99 13.72 -16.90
N ILE A 79 3.92 13.76 -15.93
CA ILE A 79 4.05 12.72 -14.89
C ILE A 79 2.79 12.68 -14.02
N LEU A 80 2.22 13.82 -13.65
CA LEU A 80 0.97 13.89 -12.89
C LEU A 80 -0.21 13.30 -13.67
N LEU A 81 -0.33 13.65 -14.94
CA LEU A 81 -1.37 13.10 -15.81
C LEU A 81 -1.23 11.58 -15.95
N LEU A 82 0.00 11.10 -16.19
CA LEU A 82 0.30 9.68 -16.28
C LEU A 82 -0.04 8.96 -14.96
N GLY A 83 0.27 9.59 -13.82
CA GLY A 83 -0.06 9.07 -12.49
C GLY A 83 -1.58 8.91 -12.29
N ILE A 84 -2.37 9.90 -12.68
CA ILE A 84 -3.84 9.84 -12.60
C ILE A 84 -4.37 8.68 -13.45
N ILE A 85 -3.89 8.54 -14.68
CA ILE A 85 -4.29 7.45 -15.58
C ILE A 85 -3.88 6.09 -14.99
N ALA A 86 -2.66 5.97 -14.48
CA ALA A 86 -2.15 4.73 -13.89
C ALA A 86 -2.96 4.31 -12.65
N PHE A 87 -3.28 5.25 -11.74
CA PHE A 87 -4.13 4.95 -10.57
C PHE A 87 -5.55 4.58 -10.97
N SER A 88 -6.12 5.24 -11.98
CA SER A 88 -7.46 4.91 -12.50
C SER A 88 -7.50 3.50 -13.06
N LEU A 89 -6.51 3.12 -13.86
CA LEU A 89 -6.39 1.77 -14.43
C LEU A 89 -6.15 0.72 -13.34
N ALA A 90 -5.29 1.00 -12.36
CA ALA A 90 -5.02 0.10 -11.24
C ALA A 90 -6.27 -0.14 -10.39
N THR A 91 -7.03 0.91 -10.10
CA THR A 91 -8.30 0.82 -9.35
C THR A 91 -9.33 0.00 -10.11
N ALA A 92 -9.52 0.28 -11.40
CA ALA A 92 -10.44 -0.48 -12.26
C ALA A 92 -10.00 -1.95 -12.37
N GLY A 93 -8.71 -2.20 -12.59
CA GLY A 93 -8.13 -3.54 -12.65
C GLY A 93 -8.34 -4.32 -11.35
N GLY A 94 -8.16 -3.67 -10.19
CA GLY A 94 -8.41 -4.28 -8.88
C GLY A 94 -9.87 -4.72 -8.69
N VAL A 95 -10.83 -3.89 -9.10
CA VAL A 95 -12.26 -4.24 -9.07
C VAL A 95 -12.57 -5.40 -10.01
N LEU A 96 -11.98 -5.40 -11.22
CA LEU A 96 -12.15 -6.49 -12.19
C LEU A 96 -11.57 -7.79 -11.66
N MET A 97 -10.38 -7.75 -11.05
CA MET A 97 -9.76 -8.93 -10.43
C MET A 97 -10.63 -9.48 -9.29
N ALA A 98 -11.19 -8.64 -8.45
CA ALA A 98 -12.10 -9.09 -7.39
C ALA A 98 -13.39 -9.71 -7.96
N LYS A 99 -13.93 -9.17 -9.06
CA LYS A 99 -15.05 -9.80 -9.79
C LYS A 99 -14.66 -11.15 -10.37
N LEU A 100 -13.48 -11.26 -10.97
CA LEU A 100 -12.97 -12.51 -11.53
C LEU A 100 -12.77 -13.56 -10.44
N MET A 101 -12.21 -13.18 -9.29
CA MET A 101 -12.11 -14.05 -8.11
C MET A 101 -13.47 -14.57 -7.66
N ASN A 102 -14.50 -13.73 -7.70
CA ASN A 102 -15.86 -14.13 -7.34
C ASN A 102 -16.49 -15.15 -8.30
N LEU A 103 -16.02 -15.24 -9.55
CA LEU A 103 -16.45 -16.30 -10.48
C LEU A 103 -15.85 -17.66 -10.10
N CYS A 104 -14.64 -17.68 -9.54
CA CYS A 104 -13.92 -18.90 -9.17
C CYS A 104 -14.11 -19.30 -7.70
N SER A 105 -14.57 -18.38 -6.84
CA SER A 105 -14.70 -18.59 -5.39
C SER A 105 -16.12 -18.95 -4.98
N LYS A 106 -16.24 -19.88 -4.03
CA LYS A 106 -17.53 -20.25 -3.40
C LYS A 106 -18.03 -19.13 -2.47
N THR A 107 -17.14 -18.39 -1.84
CA THR A 107 -17.45 -17.24 -0.98
C THR A 107 -17.29 -15.95 -1.79
N LYS A 108 -18.39 -15.21 -1.94
CA LYS A 108 -18.37 -13.94 -2.67
C LYS A 108 -17.84 -12.82 -1.80
N VAL A 109 -16.92 -12.06 -2.34
CA VAL A 109 -16.32 -10.87 -1.71
C VAL A 109 -16.86 -9.64 -2.42
N ASN A 110 -17.06 -8.52 -1.71
CA ASN A 110 -17.46 -7.28 -2.36
C ASN A 110 -16.35 -6.81 -3.31
N PRO A 111 -16.63 -6.67 -4.63
CA PRO A 111 -15.61 -6.30 -5.62
C PRO A 111 -14.93 -4.95 -5.33
N LEU A 112 -15.61 -4.07 -4.59
CA LEU A 112 -15.08 -2.76 -4.22
C LEU A 112 -13.81 -2.85 -3.35
N ILE A 113 -13.60 -3.97 -2.64
CA ILE A 113 -12.38 -4.23 -1.87
C ILE A 113 -11.16 -4.26 -2.78
N GLY A 114 -11.30 -4.73 -4.01
CA GLY A 114 -10.23 -4.76 -5.01
C GLY A 114 -9.74 -3.35 -5.41
N SER A 115 -10.59 -2.33 -5.34
CA SER A 115 -10.18 -0.95 -5.62
C SER A 115 -9.14 -0.40 -4.66
N ALA A 116 -9.00 -1.00 -3.48
CA ALA A 116 -7.97 -0.65 -2.50
C ALA A 116 -6.58 -1.25 -2.80
N GLY A 117 -6.43 -2.09 -3.83
CA GLY A 117 -5.18 -2.73 -4.22
C GLY A 117 -4.11 -1.80 -4.82
N VAL A 118 -4.15 -0.52 -4.51
CA VAL A 118 -3.16 0.50 -4.89
C VAL A 118 -2.27 0.87 -3.71
N SER A 119 -1.07 1.38 -3.98
CA SER A 119 -0.03 1.65 -2.97
C SER A 119 -0.29 2.88 -2.05
N ALA A 120 -1.54 3.32 -1.93
CA ALA A 120 -1.92 4.46 -1.10
C ALA A 120 -2.52 4.00 0.25
N VAL A 121 -1.69 3.54 1.17
CA VAL A 121 -2.12 3.04 2.50
C VAL A 121 -2.14 4.19 3.51
N PRO A 122 -3.18 4.32 4.32
CA PRO A 122 -4.48 3.61 4.34
C PRO A 122 -5.57 4.32 3.51
N MET A 123 -5.20 5.29 2.69
CA MET A 123 -6.14 6.18 2.00
C MET A 123 -7.06 5.43 1.04
N ALA A 124 -6.51 4.53 0.21
CA ALA A 124 -7.32 3.77 -0.74
C ALA A 124 -8.37 2.90 -0.05
N ALA A 125 -8.01 2.25 1.07
CA ALA A 125 -8.96 1.47 1.86
C ALA A 125 -10.08 2.35 2.45
N ARG A 126 -9.76 3.57 2.91
CA ARG A 126 -10.75 4.53 3.42
C ARG A 126 -11.69 5.01 2.32
N VAL A 127 -11.18 5.30 1.13
CA VAL A 127 -11.99 5.71 -0.02
C VAL A 127 -12.92 4.58 -0.44
N SER A 128 -12.40 3.34 -0.56
CA SER A 128 -13.22 2.16 -0.89
C SER A 128 -14.33 1.94 0.15
N ASN A 129 -14.02 2.11 1.45
CA ASN A 129 -15.00 2.01 2.52
C ASN A 129 -16.07 3.12 2.43
N LYS A 130 -15.66 4.37 2.15
CA LYS A 130 -16.59 5.50 2.01
C LYS A 130 -17.58 5.25 0.87
N VAL A 131 -17.10 4.87 -0.31
CA VAL A 131 -17.94 4.55 -1.47
C VAL A 131 -18.85 3.35 -1.17
N GLY A 132 -18.35 2.35 -0.42
CA GLY A 132 -19.16 1.20 0.01
C GLY A 132 -20.31 1.60 0.92
N LEU A 133 -20.07 2.48 1.89
CA LEU A 133 -21.08 2.99 2.81
C LEU A 133 -22.10 3.92 2.14
N GLU A 134 -21.70 4.65 1.09
CA GLU A 134 -22.63 5.46 0.28
C GLU A 134 -23.61 4.57 -0.50
N ALA A 135 -23.17 3.38 -0.92
CA ALA A 135 -24.02 2.42 -1.62
C ALA A 135 -24.87 1.58 -0.65
N ASP A 136 -24.32 1.17 0.48
CA ASP A 136 -24.96 0.39 1.53
C ASP A 136 -24.39 0.77 2.90
N PRO A 137 -25.15 1.51 3.73
CA PRO A 137 -24.68 1.99 5.04
C PRO A 137 -24.30 0.89 6.04
N GLN A 138 -24.70 -0.36 5.81
CA GLN A 138 -24.34 -1.48 6.67
C GLN A 138 -23.07 -2.22 6.24
N ASN A 139 -22.52 -1.89 5.08
CA ASN A 139 -21.41 -2.59 4.48
C ASN A 139 -20.05 -1.94 4.81
N PHE A 140 -19.50 -2.25 5.97
CA PHE A 140 -18.18 -1.78 6.40
C PHE A 140 -17.06 -2.58 5.72
N LEU A 141 -16.38 -1.96 4.75
CA LEU A 141 -15.34 -2.60 3.95
C LEU A 141 -13.92 -2.32 4.47
N LEU A 142 -13.72 -1.38 5.39
CA LEU A 142 -12.40 -0.87 5.78
C LEU A 142 -11.41 -1.98 6.17
N MET A 143 -11.81 -2.87 7.07
CA MET A 143 -10.95 -3.95 7.54
C MET A 143 -10.57 -4.93 6.44
N HIS A 144 -11.50 -5.23 5.54
CA HIS A 144 -11.27 -6.12 4.40
C HIS A 144 -10.45 -5.45 3.30
N ALA A 145 -10.63 -4.14 3.08
CA ALA A 145 -9.90 -3.35 2.10
C ALA A 145 -8.43 -3.10 2.49
N MET A 146 -8.09 -3.16 3.78
CA MET A 146 -6.71 -3.00 4.26
C MET A 146 -5.78 -4.11 3.75
N GLY A 147 -6.26 -5.35 3.61
CA GLY A 147 -5.45 -6.46 3.09
C GLY A 147 -4.93 -6.20 1.68
N PRO A 148 -5.79 -6.01 0.67
CA PRO A 148 -5.37 -5.64 -0.69
C PRO A 148 -4.56 -4.34 -0.73
N ASN A 149 -4.85 -3.38 0.15
CA ASN A 149 -4.13 -2.11 0.19
C ASN A 149 -2.66 -2.29 0.63
N VAL A 150 -2.40 -3.09 1.66
CA VAL A 150 -1.02 -3.44 2.07
C VAL A 150 -0.33 -4.28 1.00
N ALA A 151 -1.03 -5.25 0.40
CA ALA A 151 -0.50 -6.04 -0.71
C ALA A 151 -0.10 -5.17 -1.91
N GLY A 152 -0.85 -4.11 -2.21
CA GLY A 152 -0.54 -3.12 -3.25
C GLY A 152 0.77 -2.38 -3.00
N VAL A 153 1.09 -2.03 -1.74
CA VAL A 153 2.38 -1.41 -1.39
C VAL A 153 3.53 -2.39 -1.60
N ILE A 154 3.39 -3.62 -1.14
CA ILE A 154 4.41 -4.66 -1.32
C ILE A 154 4.63 -4.91 -2.81
N GLY A 155 3.55 -5.08 -3.58
CA GLY A 155 3.60 -5.31 -5.03
C GLY A 155 4.28 -4.16 -5.78
N SER A 156 3.98 -2.90 -5.45
CA SER A 156 4.62 -1.75 -6.08
C SER A 156 6.10 -1.62 -5.74
N ALA A 157 6.51 -1.96 -4.51
CA ALA A 157 7.92 -1.98 -4.12
C ALA A 157 8.71 -3.06 -4.87
N VAL A 158 8.13 -4.25 -5.01
CA VAL A 158 8.72 -5.35 -5.79
C VAL A 158 8.82 -4.97 -7.27
N ALA A 159 7.75 -4.41 -7.84
CA ALA A 159 7.74 -3.97 -9.24
C ALA A 159 8.78 -2.87 -9.49
N ALA A 160 8.90 -1.88 -8.60
CA ALA A 160 9.93 -0.85 -8.70
C ALA A 160 11.35 -1.45 -8.62
N GLY A 161 11.57 -2.42 -7.71
CA GLY A 161 12.85 -3.12 -7.60
C GLY A 161 13.22 -3.88 -8.87
N VAL A 162 12.26 -4.59 -9.48
CA VAL A 162 12.46 -5.31 -10.75
C VAL A 162 12.77 -4.33 -11.89
N LEU A 163 12.01 -3.24 -12.00
CA LEU A 163 12.24 -2.23 -13.06
C LEU A 163 13.61 -1.58 -12.93
N LEU A 164 14.04 -1.23 -11.71
CA LEU A 164 15.37 -0.68 -11.47
C LEU A 164 16.48 -1.68 -11.85
N ALA A 165 16.29 -2.97 -11.56
CA ALA A 165 17.26 -4.00 -11.93
C ALA A 165 17.32 -4.27 -13.45
N LEU A 166 16.22 -4.04 -14.19
CA LEU A 166 16.17 -4.22 -15.65
C LEU A 166 16.64 -2.97 -16.43
N CYS A 167 16.58 -1.78 -15.82
CA CYS A 167 16.99 -0.52 -16.46
C CYS A 167 18.47 -0.18 -16.22
N HIS A 168 19.19 -0.98 -15.45
CA HIS A 168 20.65 -0.94 -15.28
C HIS A 168 21.29 -2.08 -16.07
#